data_b52daccc4fa031090430dc7c02a963a5
#
_entry.id   b52daccc4fa031090430dc7c02a963a5
#
_cell.length_a   1.000
_cell.length_b   1.000
_cell.length_c   1.000
_cell.angle_alpha   90.00
_cell.angle_beta   90.00
_cell.angle_gamma   90.00
#
_symmetry.space_group_name_H-M   'P 1'
#
loop_
_entity.id
_entity.type
_entity.pdbx_description
1 polymer ?
#
loop_
_entity_poly.entity_id
_entity_poly.type
_entity_poly.pdbx_seq_one_letter_code
_entity_poly.pdbx_strand_id
1 'polypeptide(L)'
;MAITQIQLFSVPVSDQDRSRDFYRDVLGFQVLGDRQLTPEMRWIQLAPPRGDTSITLVTWFPTMQPGDLKGIVVETDDLDGDVTRLTEAGVTFTSGIDEQPWGRFATFDDPDGNGIVLQHTTNRVLI
;
A
#
# COMPACT_ATOMS: atom_id res chain seq x y z
N MET A 1 -1.91 2.73 -29.38
CA MET A 1 -0.93 2.93 -28.31
C MET A 1 -0.66 1.61 -27.61
N ALA A 2 0.57 1.38 -27.20
CA ALA A 2 0.98 0.07 -26.65
C ALA A 2 1.12 0.04 -25.12
N ILE A 3 0.88 1.14 -24.41
CA ILE A 3 0.86 1.16 -22.94
C ILE A 3 -0.37 0.40 -22.47
N THR A 4 -0.18 -0.55 -21.51
CA THR A 4 -1.24 -1.45 -21.09
C THR A 4 -1.70 -1.25 -19.64
N GLN A 5 -0.80 -0.80 -18.75
CA GLN A 5 -1.12 -0.71 -17.31
C GLN A 5 -0.03 0.03 -16.56
N ILE A 6 -0.31 0.35 -15.30
CA ILE A 6 0.73 0.72 -14.34
C ILE A 6 1.19 -0.61 -13.71
N GLN A 7 2.41 -1.03 -14.06
CA GLN A 7 2.95 -2.30 -13.55
C GLN A 7 3.23 -2.21 -12.06
N LEU A 8 3.96 -1.18 -11.66
CA LEU A 8 4.30 -0.94 -10.26
C LEU A 8 4.63 0.53 -10.03
N PHE A 9 4.62 0.92 -8.77
CA PHE A 9 5.17 2.21 -8.36
C PHE A 9 6.00 2.05 -7.10
N SER A 10 6.87 3.02 -6.84
CA SER A 10 7.84 2.96 -5.74
C SER A 10 7.29 3.62 -4.49
N VAL A 11 7.49 2.97 -3.35
CA VAL A 11 7.12 3.46 -2.03
C VAL A 11 8.41 3.71 -1.25
N PRO A 12 8.70 4.96 -0.86
CA PRO A 12 9.94 5.27 -0.15
C PRO A 12 9.87 4.82 1.30
N VAL A 13 10.85 4.03 1.72
CA VAL A 13 10.92 3.47 3.07
C VAL A 13 12.31 3.65 3.67
N SER A 14 12.40 3.62 4.99
CA SER A 14 13.66 3.73 5.72
C SER A 14 14.26 2.37 6.07
N ASP A 15 13.40 1.37 6.29
CA ASP A 15 13.78 0.01 6.69
C ASP A 15 13.00 -0.99 5.84
N GLN A 16 13.68 -1.57 4.86
CA GLN A 16 13.03 -2.47 3.91
C GLN A 16 12.51 -3.76 4.55
N ASP A 17 13.22 -4.30 5.56
CA ASP A 17 12.74 -5.50 6.26
C ASP A 17 11.44 -5.21 7.02
N ARG A 18 11.41 -4.12 7.77
CA ARG A 18 10.22 -3.71 8.53
C ARG A 18 9.04 -3.46 7.60
N SER A 19 9.27 -2.74 6.51
CA SER A 19 8.22 -2.41 5.56
C SER A 19 7.73 -3.65 4.82
N ARG A 20 8.63 -4.54 4.39
CA ARG A 20 8.23 -5.82 3.77
C ARG A 20 7.31 -6.60 4.70
N ASP A 21 7.70 -6.72 5.98
CA ASP A 21 6.94 -7.48 6.95
C ASP A 21 5.56 -6.86 7.18
N PHE A 22 5.47 -5.53 7.22
CA PHE A 22 4.20 -4.82 7.36
C PHE A 22 3.27 -5.12 6.17
N TYR A 23 3.74 -4.92 4.95
CA TYR A 23 2.91 -5.14 3.76
C TYR A 23 2.53 -6.60 3.59
N ARG A 24 3.43 -7.53 3.91
CA ARG A 24 3.17 -8.96 3.83
C ARG A 24 2.27 -9.46 4.95
N ASP A 25 2.64 -9.20 6.20
CA ASP A 25 2.01 -9.86 7.36
C ASP A 25 0.79 -9.10 7.86
N VAL A 26 0.79 -7.77 7.80
CA VAL A 26 -0.32 -6.94 8.26
C VAL A 26 -1.33 -6.71 7.14
N LEU A 27 -0.88 -6.31 5.95
CA LEU A 27 -1.78 -6.02 4.84
C LEU A 27 -2.10 -7.24 3.97
N GLY A 28 -1.36 -8.32 4.09
CA GLY A 28 -1.64 -9.55 3.33
C GLY A 28 -1.13 -9.53 1.90
N PHE A 29 -0.18 -8.66 1.57
CA PHE A 29 0.42 -8.64 0.24
C PHE A 29 1.33 -9.85 0.07
N GLN A 30 1.50 -10.27 -1.18
CA GLN A 30 2.42 -11.35 -1.55
C GLN A 30 3.75 -10.76 -1.99
N VAL A 31 4.85 -11.33 -1.51
CA VAL A 31 6.19 -10.95 -1.96
C VAL A 31 6.45 -11.60 -3.31
N LEU A 32 6.56 -10.79 -4.35
CA LEU A 32 6.85 -11.24 -5.70
C LEU A 32 8.35 -11.41 -5.94
N GLY A 33 9.17 -10.65 -5.24
CA GLY A 33 10.62 -10.75 -5.32
C GLY A 33 11.28 -9.99 -4.19
N ASP A 34 12.43 -10.48 -3.76
CA ASP A 34 13.25 -9.84 -2.72
C ASP A 34 14.70 -10.26 -2.96
N ARG A 35 15.51 -9.38 -3.55
CA ARG A 35 16.91 -9.71 -3.85
C ARG A 35 17.76 -8.46 -4.00
N GLN A 36 19.03 -8.63 -3.67
CA GLN A 36 20.03 -7.59 -3.82
C GLN A 36 20.48 -7.53 -5.28
N LEU A 37 20.21 -6.42 -5.97
CA LEU A 37 20.60 -6.25 -7.37
C LEU A 37 21.98 -5.62 -7.49
N THR A 38 22.24 -4.59 -6.67
CA THR A 38 23.53 -3.90 -6.57
C THR A 38 23.81 -3.65 -5.10
N PRO A 39 25.03 -3.22 -4.71
CA PRO A 39 25.31 -2.91 -3.30
C PRO A 39 24.34 -1.88 -2.68
N GLU A 40 23.78 -0.98 -3.51
CA GLU A 40 22.88 0.08 -3.03
C GLU A 40 21.41 -0.22 -3.28
N MET A 41 21.07 -1.29 -4.03
CA MET A 41 19.71 -1.52 -4.50
C MET A 41 19.26 -2.92 -4.15
N ARG A 42 18.42 -3.03 -3.11
CA ARG A 42 17.68 -4.26 -2.80
C ARG A 42 16.28 -4.13 -3.36
N TRP A 43 15.94 -5.01 -4.29
CA TRP A 43 14.64 -5.02 -4.95
C TRP A 43 13.65 -5.84 -4.15
N ILE A 44 12.62 -5.20 -3.61
CA ILE A 44 11.52 -5.87 -2.93
C ILE A 44 10.24 -5.44 -3.61
N GLN A 45 9.54 -6.40 -4.18
CA GLN A 45 8.29 -6.18 -4.90
C GLN A 45 7.18 -6.99 -4.25
N LEU A 46 6.07 -6.33 -3.96
CA LEU A 46 4.90 -6.97 -3.34
C LEU A 46 3.64 -6.54 -4.08
N ALA A 47 2.61 -7.38 -4.01
CA ALA A 47 1.31 -7.08 -4.60
C ALA A 47 0.18 -7.63 -3.75
N PRO A 48 -1.00 -6.98 -3.76
CA PRO A 48 -2.21 -7.62 -3.24
C PRO A 48 -2.49 -8.94 -3.94
N PRO A 49 -3.32 -9.82 -3.36
CA PRO A 49 -3.60 -11.13 -3.96
C PRO A 49 -4.21 -11.07 -5.36
N ARG A 50 -4.90 -9.98 -5.69
CA ARG A 50 -5.55 -9.79 -6.98
C ARG A 50 -5.16 -8.45 -7.57
N GLY A 51 -5.22 -8.35 -8.90
CA GLY A 51 -4.85 -7.17 -9.65
C GLY A 51 -3.45 -7.29 -10.24
N ASP A 52 -3.11 -6.35 -11.12
CA ASP A 52 -1.87 -6.42 -11.90
C ASP A 52 -0.83 -5.40 -11.45
N THR A 53 -1.22 -4.45 -10.58
CA THR A 53 -0.30 -3.41 -10.10
C THR A 53 0.34 -3.84 -8.79
N SER A 54 1.66 -3.68 -8.71
CA SER A 54 2.45 -3.99 -7.52
C SER A 54 3.15 -2.74 -6.99
N ILE A 55 3.87 -2.90 -5.89
CA ILE A 55 4.72 -1.85 -5.32
C ILE A 55 6.14 -2.36 -5.15
N THR A 56 7.10 -1.44 -5.17
CA THR A 56 8.47 -1.71 -4.73
C THR A 56 8.79 -0.83 -3.52
N LEU A 57 9.51 -1.39 -2.55
CA LEU A 57 9.94 -0.66 -1.36
C LEU A 57 11.36 -0.15 -1.63
N VAL A 58 11.51 1.18 -1.75
CA VAL A 58 12.76 1.78 -2.25
C VAL A 58 13.46 2.63 -1.19
N THR A 59 14.80 2.64 -1.26
CA THR A 59 15.64 3.47 -0.40
C THR A 59 16.63 4.31 -1.20
N TRP A 60 16.62 4.21 -2.54
CA TRP A 60 17.68 4.75 -3.39
C TRP A 60 17.31 5.96 -4.24
N PHE A 61 16.08 6.47 -4.16
CA PHE A 61 15.70 7.69 -4.85
C PHE A 61 15.97 8.90 -3.96
N PRO A 62 16.95 9.75 -4.28
CA PRO A 62 17.37 10.81 -3.35
C PRO A 62 16.31 11.89 -3.10
N THR A 63 15.34 12.03 -3.99
CA THR A 63 14.27 13.03 -3.85
C THR A 63 13.00 12.47 -3.22
N MET A 64 12.96 11.17 -2.93
CA MET A 64 11.82 10.53 -2.25
C MET A 64 12.18 10.21 -0.81
N GLN A 65 11.59 10.93 0.12
CA GLN A 65 11.81 10.69 1.54
C GLN A 65 10.80 9.66 2.08
N PRO A 66 11.22 8.76 2.99
CA PRO A 66 10.29 7.85 3.65
C PRO A 66 9.12 8.63 4.26
N GLY A 67 7.90 8.18 3.99
CA GLY A 67 6.68 8.83 4.47
C GLY A 67 6.10 9.92 3.57
N ASP A 68 6.79 10.28 2.48
CA ASP A 68 6.30 11.35 1.60
C ASP A 68 5.13 10.94 0.72
N LEU A 69 4.98 9.65 0.44
CA LEU A 69 3.93 9.19 -0.48
C LEU A 69 2.58 9.14 0.24
N LYS A 70 1.58 9.80 -0.37
CA LYS A 70 0.22 9.82 0.17
C LYS A 70 -0.75 9.33 -0.91
N GLY A 71 -1.92 8.84 -0.47
CA GLY A 71 -2.96 8.45 -1.41
C GLY A 71 -2.73 7.12 -2.10
N ILE A 72 -2.07 6.18 -1.44
CA ILE A 72 -2.01 4.80 -1.92
C ILE A 72 -3.39 4.19 -1.66
N VAL A 73 -4.20 4.05 -2.70
CA VAL A 73 -5.56 3.52 -2.57
C VAL A 73 -5.54 2.03 -2.83
N VAL A 74 -5.98 1.24 -1.85
CA VAL A 74 -6.14 -0.20 -1.98
C VAL A 74 -7.62 -0.53 -1.87
N GLU A 75 -8.12 -1.32 -2.82
CA GLU A 75 -9.52 -1.72 -2.86
C GLU A 75 -9.75 -2.95 -1.98
N THR A 76 -10.86 -2.97 -1.27
CA THR A 76 -11.29 -4.13 -0.48
C THR A 76 -12.77 -4.39 -0.70
N ASP A 77 -13.18 -5.65 -0.60
CA ASP A 77 -14.58 -6.04 -0.62
C ASP A 77 -15.16 -6.27 0.78
N ASP A 78 -14.36 -6.07 1.83
CA ASP A 78 -14.77 -6.21 3.23
C ASP A 78 -14.09 -5.14 4.10
N LEU A 79 -14.53 -3.91 3.94
CA LEU A 79 -13.92 -2.78 4.65
C LEU A 79 -14.04 -2.90 6.17
N ASP A 80 -15.23 -3.24 6.66
CA ASP A 80 -15.46 -3.34 8.11
C ASP A 80 -14.60 -4.44 8.74
N GLY A 81 -14.53 -5.60 8.10
CA GLY A 81 -13.71 -6.72 8.56
C GLY A 81 -12.23 -6.37 8.53
N ASP A 82 -11.77 -5.71 7.48
CA ASP A 82 -10.37 -5.29 7.37
C ASP A 82 -10.00 -4.25 8.43
N VAL A 83 -10.86 -3.28 8.70
CA VAL A 83 -10.60 -2.28 9.75
C VAL A 83 -10.46 -2.96 11.11
N THR A 84 -11.34 -3.91 11.42
CA THR A 84 -11.26 -4.67 12.66
C THR A 84 -9.96 -5.48 12.74
N ARG A 85 -9.63 -6.22 11.68
CA ARG A 85 -8.43 -7.06 11.62
C ARG A 85 -7.15 -6.24 11.73
N LEU A 86 -7.09 -5.13 11.01
CA LEU A 86 -5.91 -4.25 11.03
C LEU A 86 -5.74 -3.56 12.39
N THR A 87 -6.83 -3.14 13.00
CA THR A 87 -6.79 -2.54 14.35
C THR A 87 -6.27 -3.56 15.37
N GLU A 88 -6.72 -4.79 15.28
CA GLU A 88 -6.23 -5.87 16.15
C GLU A 88 -4.74 -6.17 15.91
N ALA A 89 -4.27 -5.97 14.70
CA ALA A 89 -2.85 -6.13 14.34
C ALA A 89 -1.99 -4.92 14.73
N GLY A 90 -2.57 -3.90 15.36
CA GLY A 90 -1.82 -2.74 15.84
C GLY A 90 -1.84 -1.52 14.94
N VAL A 91 -2.60 -1.54 13.85
CA VAL A 91 -2.72 -0.38 12.96
C VAL A 91 -3.63 0.67 13.61
N THR A 92 -3.18 1.92 13.61
CA THR A 92 -3.99 3.06 14.06
C THR A 92 -4.53 3.79 12.84
N PHE A 93 -5.85 3.81 12.71
CA PHE A 93 -6.50 4.58 11.66
C PHE A 93 -6.52 6.07 12.02
N THR A 94 -6.31 6.94 11.04
CA THR A 94 -6.28 8.38 11.26
C THR A 94 -7.67 8.96 11.54
N SER A 95 -8.72 8.25 11.08
CA SER A 95 -10.11 8.61 11.33
C SER A 95 -10.97 7.35 11.25
N GLY A 96 -12.25 7.46 11.59
CA GLY A 96 -13.22 6.40 11.38
C GLY A 96 -13.52 6.19 9.90
N ILE A 97 -14.42 5.25 9.60
CA ILE A 97 -14.86 5.00 8.23
C ILE A 97 -15.64 6.22 7.73
N ASP A 98 -15.22 6.73 6.57
CA ASP A 98 -15.85 7.86 5.90
C ASP A 98 -16.77 7.31 4.79
N GLU A 99 -18.00 7.82 4.72
CA GLU A 99 -18.98 7.39 3.73
C GLU A 99 -19.19 8.48 2.68
N GLN A 100 -19.08 8.10 1.42
CA GLN A 100 -19.24 8.98 0.27
C GLN A 100 -20.20 8.36 -0.74
N PRO A 101 -20.78 9.15 -1.66
CA PRO A 101 -21.68 8.59 -2.68
C PRO A 101 -21.05 7.49 -3.53
N TRP A 102 -19.74 7.52 -3.70
CA TRP A 102 -19.01 6.56 -4.54
C TRP A 102 -18.45 5.37 -3.75
N GLY A 103 -18.51 5.40 -2.42
CA GLY A 103 -18.01 4.31 -1.60
C GLY A 103 -17.67 4.73 -0.19
N ARG A 104 -16.96 3.85 0.51
CA ARG A 104 -16.53 4.05 1.89
C ARG A 104 -15.03 3.84 1.99
N PHE A 105 -14.37 4.54 2.89
CA PHE A 105 -12.92 4.38 3.06
C PHE A 105 -12.48 4.71 4.48
N ALA A 106 -11.29 4.23 4.82
CA ALA A 106 -10.57 4.58 6.05
C ALA A 106 -9.09 4.73 5.71
N THR A 107 -8.39 5.59 6.44
CA THR A 107 -6.99 5.90 6.15
C THR A 107 -6.09 5.55 7.30
N PHE A 108 -4.91 5.07 6.99
CA PHE A 108 -3.84 4.78 7.94
C PHE A 108 -2.49 4.98 7.26
N ASP A 109 -1.42 4.95 8.05
CA ASP A 109 -0.07 5.09 7.54
C ASP A 109 0.67 3.75 7.62
N ASP A 110 1.62 3.56 6.71
CA ASP A 110 2.60 2.49 6.83
C ASP A 110 3.64 2.85 7.91
N PRO A 111 4.62 1.98 8.23
CA PRO A 111 5.58 2.26 9.30
C PRO A 111 6.40 3.55 9.12
N ASP A 112 6.57 4.03 7.89
CA ASP A 112 7.31 5.25 7.61
C ASP A 112 6.42 6.51 7.51
N GLY A 113 5.09 6.34 7.55
CA GLY A 113 4.16 7.45 7.39
C GLY A 113 3.64 7.62 5.97
N ASN A 114 3.91 6.68 5.05
CA ASN A 114 3.27 6.70 3.74
C ASN A 114 1.78 6.44 3.92
N GLY A 115 0.95 7.27 3.31
CA GLY A 115 -0.50 7.27 3.54
C GLY A 115 -1.23 6.26 2.66
N ILE A 116 -2.03 5.41 3.29
CA ILE A 116 -2.80 4.36 2.63
C ILE A 116 -4.28 4.61 2.85
N VAL A 117 -5.05 4.52 1.76
CA VAL A 117 -6.51 4.60 1.79
C VAL A 117 -7.06 3.20 1.53
N LEU A 118 -7.74 2.64 2.51
CA LEU A 118 -8.44 1.37 2.38
C LEU A 118 -9.87 1.69 1.95
N GLN A 119 -10.28 1.22 0.77
CA GLN A 119 -11.49 1.71 0.12
C GLN A 119 -12.35 0.57 -0.41
N HIS A 120 -13.66 0.71 -0.18
CA HIS A 120 -14.67 -0.10 -0.85
C HIS A 120 -15.45 0.80 -1.79
N THR A 121 -15.20 0.68 -3.08
CA THR A 121 -15.83 1.50 -4.11
C THR A 121 -17.15 0.86 -4.53
N THR A 122 -18.25 1.62 -4.43
CA THR A 122 -19.58 1.14 -4.83
C THR A 122 -20.04 1.72 -6.17
N ASN A 123 -19.50 2.89 -6.55
CA ASN A 123 -19.88 3.54 -7.80
C ASN A 123 -18.70 4.31 -8.37
N ARG A 124 -17.99 3.70 -9.32
CA ARG A 124 -16.80 4.30 -9.94
C ARG A 124 -17.12 5.52 -10.78
N VAL A 125 -18.34 5.67 -11.25
CA VAL A 125 -18.74 6.83 -12.07
C VAL A 125 -18.67 8.12 -11.26
N LEU A 126 -18.78 8.04 -9.94
CA LEU A 126 -18.78 9.21 -9.05
C LEU A 126 -17.40 9.57 -8.49
N ILE A 127 -16.37 8.88 -8.91
CA ILE A 127 -14.99 9.16 -8.46
C ILE A 127 -14.33 10.15 -9.41
#